data_80b73187d2092dfeb738e0bb13f5ab31
#
_entry.id   80b73187d2092dfeb738e0bb13f5ab31
#
_cell.length_a   1.000
_cell.length_b   1.000
_cell.length_c   1.000
_cell.angle_alpha   90.00
_cell.angle_beta   90.00
_cell.angle_gamma   90.00
#
_symmetry.space_group_name_H-M   'P 1'
#
loop_
_entity.id
_entity.type
_entity.pdbx_description
1 polymer ?
#
loop_
_entity_poly.entity_id
_entity_poly.type
_entity_poly.pdbx_seq_one_letter_code
_entity_poly.pdbx_strand_id
1 'polypeptide(L)'
;FGLVGQGVDEDEWFDRASAFAGGEYARGIFLGDEITPADKDALAEHLSAFIGLPKDYLLVRNNRVELEDFRRDLLASRGLVCGRLDQRFTETSLLPSQRASFYFACEDPANHALESCWYVAFRDFLRGDLGYEGPEEYRLSVWGEIGIGWNWVHDEPGFDETTVAAPNLAYDIAVALRRSPTTKLCILGGRYDTATPWWNVRHTMSQLYLPDALKRQITWHRYGCGHMAYTDEPTLHAMAADLHEFYRE
;
A
#
# COMPACT_ATOMS: atom_id res chain seq x y z
N PHE A 1 8.58 -4.06 -14.91
CA PHE A 1 8.81 -3.19 -16.08
C PHE A 1 10.25 -3.26 -16.60
N GLY A 2 11.12 -4.05 -15.97
CA GLY A 2 12.51 -4.23 -16.38
C GLY A 2 13.42 -3.01 -16.14
N LEU A 3 13.06 -2.14 -15.23
CA LEU A 3 13.81 -0.91 -14.91
C LEU A 3 14.91 -1.16 -13.88
N VAL A 4 14.68 -2.08 -12.95
CA VAL A 4 15.59 -2.40 -11.85
C VAL A 4 15.62 -3.90 -11.58
N GLY A 5 16.60 -4.40 -10.82
CA GLY A 5 16.64 -5.78 -10.33
C GLY A 5 16.71 -6.87 -11.39
N GLN A 6 17.19 -6.58 -12.58
CA GLN A 6 17.25 -7.56 -13.67
C GLN A 6 18.07 -8.79 -13.27
N GLY A 7 17.45 -9.98 -13.41
CA GLY A 7 18.10 -11.26 -13.09
C GLY A 7 18.17 -11.59 -11.59
N VAL A 8 17.55 -10.79 -10.73
CA VAL A 8 17.42 -11.06 -9.30
C VAL A 8 16.00 -11.59 -9.03
N ASP A 9 15.87 -12.52 -8.10
CA ASP A 9 14.58 -13.00 -7.61
C ASP A 9 13.79 -11.84 -6.99
N GLU A 10 12.47 -11.82 -7.19
CA GLU A 10 11.62 -10.71 -6.73
C GLU A 10 11.57 -10.57 -5.20
N ASP A 11 11.58 -11.68 -4.48
CA ASP A 11 11.60 -11.65 -3.01
C ASP A 11 12.95 -11.17 -2.49
N GLU A 12 14.05 -11.66 -3.08
CA GLU A 12 15.39 -11.17 -2.77
C GLU A 12 15.51 -9.65 -3.05
N TRP A 13 15.00 -9.20 -4.22
CA TRP A 13 15.02 -7.78 -4.55
C TRP A 13 14.23 -6.94 -3.55
N PHE A 14 13.02 -7.39 -3.17
CA PHE A 14 12.17 -6.72 -2.21
C PHE A 14 12.82 -6.63 -0.82
N ASP A 15 13.46 -7.68 -0.37
CA ASP A 15 14.15 -7.71 0.92
C ASP A 15 15.36 -6.76 0.92
N ARG A 16 16.13 -6.69 -0.16
CA ARG A 16 17.22 -5.72 -0.35
C ARG A 16 16.69 -4.29 -0.35
N ALA A 17 15.61 -3.99 -1.07
CA ALA A 17 14.97 -2.68 -1.10
C ALA A 17 14.43 -2.29 0.29
N SER A 18 13.86 -3.24 1.02
CA SER A 18 13.38 -3.04 2.40
C SER A 18 14.52 -2.73 3.36
N ALA A 19 15.64 -3.43 3.24
CA ALA A 19 16.84 -3.18 4.05
C ALA A 19 17.44 -1.78 3.74
N PHE A 20 17.50 -1.40 2.48
CA PHE A 20 17.91 -0.06 2.06
C PHE A 20 16.97 1.02 2.62
N ALA A 21 15.66 0.83 2.48
CA ALA A 21 14.66 1.79 2.95
C ALA A 21 14.74 2.03 4.47
N GLY A 22 14.84 0.95 5.26
CA GLY A 22 14.94 1.05 6.74
C GLY A 22 16.33 1.39 7.26
N GLY A 23 17.34 1.40 6.41
CA GLY A 23 18.75 1.65 6.77
C GLY A 23 19.30 2.96 6.20
N GLU A 24 19.95 2.86 5.06
CA GLU A 24 20.65 3.98 4.43
C GLU A 24 19.70 5.12 4.06
N TYR A 25 18.59 4.79 3.40
CA TYR A 25 17.60 5.79 2.99
C TYR A 25 16.98 6.51 4.19
N ALA A 26 16.50 5.77 5.19
CA ALA A 26 15.90 6.35 6.38
C ALA A 26 16.86 7.30 7.09
N ARG A 27 18.15 6.93 7.22
CA ARG A 27 19.18 7.78 7.83
C ARG A 27 19.45 9.04 7.01
N GLY A 28 19.56 8.92 5.69
CA GLY A 28 19.74 10.07 4.81
C GLY A 28 18.59 11.07 4.85
N ILE A 29 17.35 10.56 4.86
CA ILE A 29 16.16 11.40 4.98
C ILE A 29 16.05 12.06 6.36
N PHE A 30 16.42 11.36 7.44
CA PHE A 30 16.41 11.90 8.80
C PHE A 30 17.37 13.08 8.98
N LEU A 31 18.54 13.06 8.31
CA LEU A 31 19.51 14.16 8.36
C LEU A 31 18.99 15.45 7.74
N GLY A 32 18.03 15.37 6.80
CA GLY A 32 17.48 16.57 6.16
C GLY A 32 18.58 17.42 5.50
N ASP A 33 18.69 18.70 5.89
CA ASP A 33 19.70 19.62 5.36
C ASP A 33 21.10 19.40 5.96
N GLU A 34 21.22 18.56 7.00
CA GLU A 34 22.52 18.18 7.61
C GLU A 34 23.26 17.11 6.77
N ILE A 35 22.60 16.50 5.77
CA ILE A 35 23.25 15.56 4.86
C ILE A 35 24.30 16.27 4.01
N THR A 36 25.51 15.70 3.92
CA THR A 36 26.53 16.29 3.05
C THR A 36 26.13 16.20 1.58
N PRO A 37 26.59 17.13 0.71
CA PRO A 37 26.32 17.04 -0.73
C PRO A 37 26.77 15.71 -1.35
N ALA A 38 27.89 15.15 -0.90
CA ALA A 38 28.40 13.87 -1.38
C ALA A 38 27.51 12.70 -0.96
N ASP A 39 27.06 12.67 0.30
CA ASP A 39 26.14 11.63 0.78
C ASP A 39 24.77 11.74 0.15
N LYS A 40 24.27 12.95 -0.09
CA LYS A 40 23.01 13.21 -0.79
C LYS A 40 23.06 12.67 -2.22
N ASP A 41 24.17 12.89 -2.91
CA ASP A 41 24.42 12.42 -4.27
C ASP A 41 24.51 10.89 -4.34
N ALA A 42 25.25 10.27 -3.42
CA ALA A 42 25.34 8.82 -3.30
C ALA A 42 23.99 8.18 -2.97
N LEU A 43 23.22 8.78 -2.06
CA LEU A 43 21.88 8.33 -1.71
C LEU A 43 20.94 8.36 -2.93
N ALA A 44 21.03 9.43 -3.75
CA ALA A 44 20.24 9.52 -4.98
C ALA A 44 20.60 8.43 -5.99
N GLU A 45 21.87 8.09 -6.13
CA GLU A 45 22.34 6.99 -6.99
C GLU A 45 21.77 5.65 -6.54
N HIS A 46 21.89 5.33 -5.25
CA HIS A 46 21.38 4.09 -4.70
C HIS A 46 19.86 4.02 -4.78
N LEU A 47 19.16 5.12 -4.44
CA LEU A 47 17.70 5.17 -4.55
C LEU A 47 17.25 4.96 -6.00
N SER A 48 17.90 5.61 -6.96
CA SER A 48 17.63 5.41 -8.40
C SER A 48 17.75 3.94 -8.81
N ALA A 49 18.78 3.24 -8.33
CA ALA A 49 18.98 1.83 -8.60
C ALA A 49 17.85 0.95 -8.03
N PHE A 50 17.23 1.34 -6.93
CA PHE A 50 16.13 0.58 -6.32
C PHE A 50 14.76 0.88 -6.92
N ILE A 51 14.47 2.15 -7.23
CA ILE A 51 13.12 2.56 -7.64
C ILE A 51 12.97 2.85 -9.14
N GLY A 52 14.07 2.93 -9.90
CA GLY A 52 14.04 3.13 -11.35
C GLY A 52 13.78 4.56 -11.82
N LEU A 53 13.68 5.53 -10.92
CA LEU A 53 13.60 6.96 -11.28
C LEU A 53 14.99 7.54 -11.49
N PRO A 54 15.16 8.50 -12.43
CA PRO A 54 16.46 9.12 -12.72
C PRO A 54 17.05 9.84 -11.49
N LYS A 55 18.36 9.74 -11.30
CA LYS A 55 19.08 10.39 -10.21
C LYS A 55 18.82 11.89 -10.11
N ASP A 56 18.87 12.60 -11.23
CA ASP A 56 18.63 14.05 -11.26
C ASP A 56 17.22 14.42 -10.80
N TYR A 57 16.23 13.58 -11.15
CA TYR A 57 14.86 13.70 -10.66
C TYR A 57 14.80 13.61 -9.12
N LEU A 58 15.57 12.68 -8.54
CA LEU A 58 15.63 12.47 -7.09
C LEU A 58 16.35 13.62 -6.37
N LEU A 59 17.46 14.11 -6.92
CA LEU A 59 18.22 15.22 -6.35
C LEU A 59 17.40 16.51 -6.24
N VAL A 60 16.63 16.86 -7.27
CA VAL A 60 15.74 18.03 -7.27
C VAL A 60 14.66 17.92 -6.18
N ARG A 61 14.27 16.72 -5.82
CA ARG A 61 13.25 16.42 -4.78
C ARG A 61 13.86 16.11 -3.40
N ASN A 62 15.15 16.37 -3.20
CA ASN A 62 15.85 16.03 -1.97
C ASN A 62 15.71 14.55 -1.57
N ASN A 63 15.75 13.67 -2.56
CA ASN A 63 15.55 12.22 -2.43
C ASN A 63 14.19 11.83 -1.81
N ARG A 64 13.19 12.71 -1.84
CA ARG A 64 11.82 12.45 -1.39
C ARG A 64 10.88 12.37 -2.59
N VAL A 65 10.22 11.24 -2.74
CA VAL A 65 9.26 11.03 -3.82
C VAL A 65 7.94 10.61 -3.19
N GLU A 66 6.93 11.42 -3.41
CA GLU A 66 5.57 11.07 -3.03
C GLU A 66 5.08 9.88 -3.86
N LEU A 67 4.24 9.04 -3.27
CA LEU A 67 3.77 7.83 -3.90
C LEU A 67 3.03 8.11 -5.22
N GLU A 68 2.23 9.16 -5.24
CA GLU A 68 1.50 9.57 -6.45
C GLU A 68 2.44 10.08 -7.55
N ASP A 69 3.49 10.81 -7.20
CA ASP A 69 4.53 11.22 -8.14
C ASP A 69 5.28 9.99 -8.68
N PHE A 70 5.62 9.03 -7.81
CA PHE A 70 6.29 7.80 -8.21
C PHE A 70 5.51 7.03 -9.28
N ARG A 71 4.23 6.72 -9.02
CA ARG A 71 3.44 5.93 -9.97
C ARG A 71 3.19 6.61 -11.31
N ARG A 72 3.19 7.96 -11.36
CA ARG A 72 3.06 8.75 -12.59
C ARG A 72 4.35 8.91 -13.34
N ASP A 73 5.44 9.13 -12.63
CA ASP A 73 6.70 9.51 -13.23
C ASP A 73 7.56 8.29 -13.61
N LEU A 74 7.33 7.12 -12.99
CA LEU A 74 8.09 5.90 -13.26
C LEU A 74 8.11 5.51 -14.73
N LEU A 75 6.98 5.58 -15.40
CA LEU A 75 6.81 5.22 -16.80
C LEU A 75 6.47 6.42 -17.69
N ALA A 76 6.66 7.65 -17.22
CA ALA A 76 6.32 8.86 -17.96
C ALA A 76 7.01 8.95 -19.32
N SER A 77 8.27 8.48 -19.45
CA SER A 77 8.98 8.40 -20.72
C SER A 77 8.34 7.47 -21.76
N ARG A 78 7.46 6.56 -21.29
CA ARG A 78 6.66 5.65 -22.13
C ARG A 78 5.23 6.16 -22.34
N GLY A 79 4.88 7.33 -21.78
CA GLY A 79 3.53 7.89 -21.80
C GLY A 79 2.52 7.11 -20.96
N LEU A 80 2.99 6.35 -19.94
CA LEU A 80 2.17 5.48 -19.12
C LEU A 80 2.16 5.94 -17.67
N VAL A 81 1.07 5.62 -16.97
CA VAL A 81 0.91 5.73 -15.52
C VAL A 81 0.70 4.34 -14.92
N CYS A 82 1.26 4.10 -13.72
CA CYS A 82 1.10 2.84 -12.99
C CYS A 82 -0.13 2.89 -12.07
N GLY A 83 -0.74 1.73 -11.83
CA GLY A 83 -1.84 1.58 -10.90
C GLY A 83 -1.44 1.86 -9.45
N ARG A 84 -2.37 2.42 -8.68
CA ARG A 84 -2.21 2.60 -7.22
C ARG A 84 -2.57 1.33 -6.47
N LEU A 85 -3.66 0.69 -6.85
CA LEU A 85 -4.11 -0.55 -6.21
C LEU A 85 -3.25 -1.74 -6.64
N ASP A 86 -2.70 -1.72 -7.85
CA ASP A 86 -1.73 -2.71 -8.32
C ASP A 86 -0.82 -2.08 -9.36
N GLN A 87 0.46 -1.93 -9.03
CA GLN A 87 1.45 -1.28 -9.90
C GLN A 87 1.70 -2.00 -11.22
N ARG A 88 1.31 -3.26 -11.36
CA ARG A 88 1.47 -4.02 -12.62
C ARG A 88 0.53 -3.53 -13.71
N PHE A 89 -0.61 -2.93 -13.33
CA PHE A 89 -1.53 -2.32 -14.28
C PHE A 89 -0.99 -0.99 -14.76
N THR A 90 -1.14 -0.71 -16.05
CA THR A 90 -0.73 0.56 -16.66
C THR A 90 -1.76 1.02 -17.67
N GLU A 91 -1.88 2.33 -17.83
CA GLU A 91 -2.66 2.94 -18.89
C GLU A 91 -1.96 4.19 -19.45
N THR A 92 -2.41 4.70 -20.59
CA THR A 92 -1.91 5.96 -21.13
C THR A 92 -2.32 7.10 -20.21
N SER A 93 -1.36 7.90 -19.77
CA SER A 93 -1.66 9.09 -18.98
C SER A 93 -2.47 10.09 -19.80
N LEU A 94 -3.67 10.41 -19.31
CA LEU A 94 -4.57 11.36 -19.98
C LEU A 94 -4.21 12.81 -19.66
N LEU A 95 -3.53 13.05 -18.57
CA LEU A 95 -3.23 14.39 -18.05
C LEU A 95 -1.77 14.50 -17.59
N PRO A 96 -0.80 14.38 -18.51
CA PRO A 96 0.62 14.32 -18.14
C PRO A 96 1.13 15.60 -17.45
N SER A 97 0.41 16.71 -17.55
CA SER A 97 0.78 18.01 -16.98
C SER A 97 -0.04 18.45 -15.77
N GLN A 98 -1.10 17.74 -15.43
CA GLN A 98 -1.95 18.08 -14.29
C GLN A 98 -1.59 17.19 -13.08
N ARG A 99 -1.32 17.82 -11.97
CA ARG A 99 -1.34 17.12 -10.68
C ARG A 99 -2.74 16.54 -10.51
N ALA A 100 -2.84 15.24 -10.29
CA ALA A 100 -4.12 14.66 -9.93
C ALA A 100 -4.64 15.43 -8.74
N SER A 101 -5.78 16.02 -8.93
CA SER A 101 -6.54 16.47 -7.80
C SER A 101 -6.91 15.22 -6.98
N PHE A 102 -7.22 15.40 -5.73
CA PHE A 102 -7.60 14.49 -4.66
C PHE A 102 -8.44 13.22 -5.01
N TYR A 103 -8.79 13.00 -6.27
CA TYR A 103 -9.60 11.86 -6.71
C TYR A 103 -8.72 10.71 -7.19
N PHE A 104 -8.41 9.81 -6.27
CA PHE A 104 -7.66 8.58 -6.49
C PHE A 104 -8.25 7.66 -7.57
N ALA A 105 -9.54 7.77 -7.84
CA ALA A 105 -10.23 6.91 -8.78
C ALA A 105 -10.05 7.31 -10.25
N CYS A 106 -9.76 8.56 -10.54
CA CYS A 106 -9.76 9.05 -11.92
C CYS A 106 -8.53 8.66 -12.75
N GLU A 107 -7.48 8.12 -12.12
CA GLU A 107 -6.25 7.69 -12.79
C GLU A 107 -5.64 6.45 -12.10
N ASP A 108 -6.45 5.45 -11.80
CA ASP A 108 -5.94 4.17 -11.32
C ASP A 108 -6.20 3.07 -12.35
N PRO A 109 -5.19 2.70 -13.16
CA PRO A 109 -5.31 1.65 -14.15
C PRO A 109 -5.85 0.32 -13.60
N ALA A 110 -5.52 -0.03 -12.35
CA ALA A 110 -6.01 -1.24 -11.74
C ALA A 110 -7.50 -1.17 -11.45
N ASN A 111 -7.97 -0.01 -10.97
CA ASN A 111 -9.40 0.23 -10.74
C ASN A 111 -10.18 0.23 -12.06
N HIS A 112 -9.68 0.97 -13.07
CA HIS A 112 -10.32 1.06 -14.38
C HIS A 112 -10.46 -0.31 -15.06
N ALA A 113 -9.48 -1.17 -14.93
CA ALA A 113 -9.50 -2.51 -15.52
C ALA A 113 -10.57 -3.42 -14.90
N LEU A 114 -10.96 -3.19 -13.64
CA LEU A 114 -11.79 -4.11 -12.86
C LEU A 114 -13.19 -3.56 -12.57
N GLU A 115 -13.33 -2.25 -12.45
CA GLU A 115 -14.55 -1.59 -11.95
C GLU A 115 -15.81 -1.98 -12.73
N SER A 116 -15.76 -1.91 -14.06
CA SER A 116 -16.92 -2.17 -14.91
C SER A 116 -17.40 -3.62 -14.84
N CYS A 117 -16.48 -4.58 -14.85
CA CYS A 117 -16.85 -6.00 -14.80
C CYS A 117 -17.40 -6.37 -13.41
N TRP A 118 -16.87 -5.79 -12.35
CA TRP A 118 -17.35 -6.02 -10.99
C TRP A 118 -18.74 -5.42 -10.76
N TYR A 119 -18.97 -4.21 -11.27
CA TYR A 119 -20.29 -3.59 -11.18
C TYR A 119 -21.35 -4.48 -11.80
N VAL A 120 -21.12 -4.96 -13.02
CA VAL A 120 -22.08 -5.82 -13.73
C VAL A 120 -22.26 -7.16 -13.01
N ALA A 121 -21.16 -7.84 -12.70
CA ALA A 121 -21.21 -9.17 -12.07
C ALA A 121 -21.88 -9.12 -10.69
N PHE A 122 -21.55 -8.14 -9.87
CA PHE A 122 -22.11 -8.03 -8.52
C PHE A 122 -23.60 -7.62 -8.56
N ARG A 123 -23.97 -6.71 -9.43
CA ARG A 123 -25.38 -6.36 -9.64
C ARG A 123 -26.21 -7.58 -10.07
N ASP A 124 -25.69 -8.36 -11.02
CA ASP A 124 -26.38 -9.54 -11.51
C ASP A 124 -26.48 -10.64 -10.44
N PHE A 125 -25.42 -10.81 -9.63
CA PHE A 125 -25.42 -11.69 -8.46
C PHE A 125 -26.46 -11.25 -7.40
N LEU A 126 -26.52 -9.96 -7.07
CA LEU A 126 -27.51 -9.45 -6.12
C LEU A 126 -28.94 -9.73 -6.56
N ARG A 127 -29.25 -9.50 -7.84
CA ARG A 127 -30.61 -9.63 -8.37
C ARG A 127 -30.99 -11.08 -8.74
N GLY A 128 -30.02 -11.81 -9.31
CA GLY A 128 -30.21 -13.18 -9.76
C GLY A 128 -30.09 -14.19 -8.62
N ASP A 129 -28.89 -14.29 -8.05
CA ASP A 129 -28.59 -15.37 -7.08
C ASP A 129 -29.14 -15.08 -5.68
N LEU A 130 -29.10 -13.81 -5.24
CA LEU A 130 -29.59 -13.41 -3.92
C LEU A 130 -31.04 -12.95 -3.90
N GLY A 131 -31.66 -12.75 -5.09
CA GLY A 131 -33.06 -12.34 -5.21
C GLY A 131 -33.37 -10.96 -4.60
N TYR A 132 -32.39 -10.04 -4.60
CA TYR A 132 -32.61 -8.70 -4.07
C TYR A 132 -33.52 -7.87 -4.98
N GLU A 133 -34.71 -7.51 -4.49
CA GLU A 133 -35.75 -6.75 -5.22
C GLU A 133 -35.84 -5.27 -4.73
N GLY A 134 -34.88 -4.79 -3.95
CA GLY A 134 -34.91 -3.42 -3.46
C GLY A 134 -34.88 -2.39 -4.60
N PRO A 135 -35.43 -1.18 -4.38
CA PRO A 135 -35.49 -0.13 -5.39
C PRO A 135 -34.14 0.56 -5.61
N GLU A 136 -33.19 0.37 -4.70
CA GLU A 136 -31.89 1.04 -4.76
C GLU A 136 -31.01 0.38 -5.82
N GLU A 137 -30.30 1.23 -6.57
CA GLU A 137 -29.26 0.76 -7.45
C GLU A 137 -27.97 0.51 -6.67
N TYR A 138 -27.27 -0.58 -6.98
CA TYR A 138 -25.94 -0.82 -6.46
C TYR A 138 -24.98 0.26 -6.94
N ARG A 139 -24.33 0.93 -6.00
CA ARG A 139 -23.29 1.94 -6.30
C ARG A 139 -21.94 1.39 -5.91
N LEU A 140 -21.05 1.25 -6.89
CA LEU A 140 -19.72 0.67 -6.70
C LEU A 140 -18.85 1.52 -5.77
N SER A 141 -18.96 2.83 -5.87
CA SER A 141 -18.23 3.77 -5.04
C SER A 141 -19.11 4.93 -4.63
N VAL A 142 -19.06 5.27 -3.36
CA VAL A 142 -19.76 6.42 -2.77
C VAL A 142 -18.78 7.33 -2.02
N TRP A 143 -17.50 7.28 -2.38
CA TRP A 143 -16.46 8.04 -1.69
C TRP A 143 -16.75 9.54 -1.63
N GLY A 144 -17.27 10.13 -2.71
CA GLY A 144 -17.65 11.54 -2.75
C GLY A 144 -18.73 11.93 -1.73
N GLU A 145 -19.56 10.97 -1.31
CA GLU A 145 -20.63 11.18 -0.34
C GLU A 145 -20.20 10.80 1.07
N ILE A 146 -19.58 9.63 1.21
CA ILE A 146 -19.22 9.06 2.53
C ILE A 146 -17.83 9.51 2.96
N GLY A 147 -16.85 9.55 2.08
CA GLY A 147 -15.47 9.85 2.42
C GLY A 147 -15.27 11.26 2.98
N ILE A 148 -16.02 12.24 2.46
CA ILE A 148 -16.00 13.62 2.97
C ILE A 148 -16.70 13.71 4.34
N GLY A 149 -17.77 12.93 4.54
CA GLY A 149 -18.54 12.86 5.78
C GLY A 149 -18.04 11.80 6.77
N TRP A 150 -16.96 11.11 6.47
CA TRP A 150 -16.43 10.08 7.35
C TRP A 150 -15.98 10.66 8.68
N ASN A 151 -16.38 10.02 9.77
CA ASN A 151 -15.93 10.41 11.10
C ASN A 151 -14.49 9.92 11.34
N TRP A 152 -13.53 10.83 11.18
CA TRP A 152 -12.10 10.59 11.46
C TRP A 152 -11.72 10.78 12.93
N VAL A 153 -12.70 11.07 13.78
CA VAL A 153 -12.48 11.23 15.22
C VAL A 153 -12.08 9.88 15.81
N HIS A 154 -10.97 9.88 16.53
CA HIS A 154 -10.43 8.69 17.18
C HIS A 154 -9.95 9.02 18.58
N ASP A 155 -10.41 8.24 19.56
CA ASP A 155 -9.96 8.30 20.93
C ASP A 155 -8.88 7.25 21.17
N GLU A 156 -7.63 7.67 21.26
CA GLU A 156 -6.53 6.75 21.51
C GLU A 156 -6.63 6.13 22.92
N PRO A 157 -6.39 4.81 23.08
CA PRO A 157 -6.47 4.15 24.38
C PRO A 157 -5.53 4.77 25.42
N GLY A 158 -6.10 5.30 26.50
CA GLY A 158 -5.36 5.89 27.61
C GLY A 158 -5.01 7.36 27.47
N PHE A 159 -5.52 8.02 26.44
CA PHE A 159 -5.43 9.48 26.26
C PHE A 159 -6.83 10.11 26.38
N ASP A 160 -6.88 11.29 26.98
CA ASP A 160 -8.11 12.08 27.11
C ASP A 160 -8.31 13.03 25.89
N GLU A 161 -7.39 12.97 24.91
CA GLU A 161 -7.42 13.82 23.74
C GLU A 161 -7.89 13.02 22.52
N THR A 162 -8.77 13.65 21.74
CA THR A 162 -9.34 13.10 20.52
C THR A 162 -8.53 13.55 19.29
N THR A 163 -8.09 12.60 18.48
CA THR A 163 -7.45 12.88 17.20
C THR A 163 -8.51 13.07 16.11
N VAL A 164 -8.45 14.17 15.36
CA VAL A 164 -9.43 14.51 14.31
C VAL A 164 -8.93 14.33 12.88
N ALA A 165 -7.71 13.83 12.69
CA ALA A 165 -7.13 13.58 11.36
C ALA A 165 -6.26 12.34 11.40
N ALA A 166 -6.30 11.51 10.36
CA ALA A 166 -5.43 10.36 10.15
C ALA A 166 -5.11 9.56 11.44
N PRO A 167 -6.07 8.85 12.04
CA PRO A 167 -5.87 8.16 13.32
C PRO A 167 -4.77 7.12 13.22
N ASN A 168 -3.92 7.04 14.24
CA ASN A 168 -2.91 5.99 14.37
C ASN A 168 -3.45 4.79 15.13
N LEU A 169 -4.00 3.81 14.43
CA LEU A 169 -4.57 2.59 15.03
C LEU A 169 -3.53 1.58 15.53
N ALA A 170 -2.25 1.83 15.32
CA ALA A 170 -1.19 0.94 15.79
C ALA A 170 -1.22 0.78 17.32
N TYR A 171 -1.53 1.86 18.03
CA TYR A 171 -1.62 1.83 19.49
C TYR A 171 -2.79 0.98 19.97
N ASP A 172 -3.94 1.04 19.28
CA ASP A 172 -5.11 0.19 19.57
C ASP A 172 -4.76 -1.29 19.44
N ILE A 173 -4.04 -1.65 18.36
CA ILE A 173 -3.55 -3.02 18.14
C ILE A 173 -2.65 -3.44 19.31
N ALA A 174 -1.71 -2.58 19.72
CA ALA A 174 -0.81 -2.89 20.83
C ALA A 174 -1.56 -3.11 22.15
N VAL A 175 -2.57 -2.29 22.44
CA VAL A 175 -3.41 -2.42 23.63
C VAL A 175 -4.27 -3.68 23.55
N ALA A 176 -4.89 -3.97 22.41
CA ALA A 176 -5.69 -5.16 22.20
C ALA A 176 -4.89 -6.44 22.45
N LEU A 177 -3.69 -6.56 21.84
CA LEU A 177 -2.81 -7.72 22.02
C LEU A 177 -2.31 -7.87 23.47
N ARG A 178 -2.06 -6.76 24.19
CA ARG A 178 -1.65 -6.81 25.59
C ARG A 178 -2.80 -7.22 26.54
N ARG A 179 -4.02 -6.76 26.24
CA ARG A 179 -5.22 -7.10 27.04
C ARG A 179 -5.72 -8.52 26.77
N SER A 180 -5.49 -9.02 25.57
CA SER A 180 -5.89 -10.37 25.15
C SER A 180 -4.66 -11.12 24.61
N PRO A 181 -3.79 -11.65 25.48
CA PRO A 181 -2.52 -12.25 25.06
C PRO A 181 -2.65 -13.53 24.24
N THR A 182 -3.84 -14.09 24.14
CA THR A 182 -4.16 -15.26 23.30
C THR A 182 -4.66 -14.88 21.92
N THR A 183 -4.87 -13.57 21.67
CA THR A 183 -5.28 -13.09 20.34
C THR A 183 -4.14 -13.26 19.35
N LYS A 184 -4.41 -13.93 18.26
CA LYS A 184 -3.51 -14.04 17.10
C LYS A 184 -3.83 -12.96 16.08
N LEU A 185 -2.83 -12.46 15.40
CA LEU A 185 -2.96 -11.47 14.33
C LEU A 185 -2.35 -12.02 13.04
N CYS A 186 -3.13 -12.06 11.97
CA CYS A 186 -2.67 -12.42 10.64
C CYS A 186 -2.61 -11.16 9.76
N ILE A 187 -1.45 -10.86 9.21
CA ILE A 187 -1.24 -9.71 8.32
C ILE A 187 -0.98 -10.25 6.92
N LEU A 188 -1.86 -9.86 6.01
CA LEU A 188 -1.81 -10.25 4.60
C LEU A 188 -1.56 -8.99 3.76
N GLY A 189 -0.71 -9.07 2.75
CA GLY A 189 -0.44 -7.92 1.89
C GLY A 189 0.14 -8.28 0.54
N GLY A 190 -0.07 -7.39 -0.43
CA GLY A 190 0.43 -7.51 -1.79
C GLY A 190 1.79 -6.84 -1.98
N ARG A 191 2.65 -7.45 -2.79
CA ARG A 191 3.96 -6.90 -3.17
C ARG A 191 3.83 -5.64 -4.03
N TYR A 192 2.80 -5.58 -4.86
CA TYR A 192 2.56 -4.51 -5.82
C TYR A 192 1.52 -3.50 -5.35
N ASP A 193 1.13 -3.57 -4.06
CA ASP A 193 0.20 -2.66 -3.41
C ASP A 193 0.89 -1.34 -3.04
N THR A 194 0.48 -0.24 -3.67
CA THR A 194 0.91 1.11 -3.30
C THR A 194 -0.16 1.91 -2.56
N ALA A 195 -1.35 1.35 -2.37
CA ALA A 195 -2.38 1.95 -1.52
C ALA A 195 -2.03 1.76 -0.03
N THR A 196 -1.60 0.53 0.33
CA THR A 196 -1.14 0.17 1.68
C THR A 196 0.18 -0.61 1.59
N PRO A 197 1.30 0.06 1.30
CA PRO A 197 2.56 -0.60 1.03
C PRO A 197 3.02 -1.50 2.19
N TRP A 198 3.46 -2.71 1.87
CA TRP A 198 3.90 -3.71 2.82
C TRP A 198 4.91 -3.19 3.85
N TRP A 199 5.89 -2.39 3.40
CA TRP A 199 6.90 -1.82 4.29
C TRP A 199 6.31 -0.86 5.31
N ASN A 200 5.31 -0.06 4.96
CA ASN A 200 4.64 0.86 5.88
C ASN A 200 3.95 0.09 7.00
N VAL A 201 3.27 -1.02 6.67
CA VAL A 201 2.63 -1.88 7.67
C VAL A 201 3.68 -2.49 8.60
N ARG A 202 4.76 -3.04 8.05
CA ARG A 202 5.86 -3.58 8.86
C ARG A 202 6.50 -2.54 9.75
N HIS A 203 6.76 -1.35 9.24
CA HIS A 203 7.32 -0.24 10.01
C HIS A 203 6.37 0.13 11.16
N THR A 204 5.09 0.35 10.88
CA THR A 204 4.08 0.66 11.90
C THR A 204 4.05 -0.40 13.00
N MET A 205 4.01 -1.67 12.64
CA MET A 205 4.00 -2.78 13.61
C MET A 205 5.30 -2.85 14.43
N SER A 206 6.44 -2.47 13.86
CA SER A 206 7.72 -2.44 14.57
C SER A 206 7.76 -1.37 15.67
N GLN A 207 6.99 -0.29 15.52
CA GLN A 207 6.91 0.81 16.49
C GLN A 207 6.00 0.50 17.69
N LEU A 208 5.31 -0.64 17.72
CA LEU A 208 4.46 -1.05 18.84
C LEU A 208 5.25 -1.51 20.06
N TYR A 209 6.54 -1.80 19.93
CA TYR A 209 7.42 -2.28 21.00
C TYR A 209 6.78 -3.42 21.80
N LEU A 210 6.14 -4.36 21.10
CA LEU A 210 5.49 -5.51 21.71
C LEU A 210 6.52 -6.44 22.37
N PRO A 211 6.18 -7.06 23.51
CA PRO A 211 6.95 -8.18 24.05
C PRO A 211 7.08 -9.32 23.01
N ASP A 212 8.20 -10.04 23.03
CA ASP A 212 8.47 -11.11 22.06
C ASP A 212 7.41 -12.22 22.09
N ALA A 213 6.79 -12.47 23.24
CA ALA A 213 5.68 -13.40 23.34
C ALA A 213 4.49 -12.99 22.45
N LEU A 214 4.16 -11.70 22.40
CA LEU A 214 3.08 -11.18 21.56
C LEU A 214 3.48 -11.06 20.09
N LYS A 215 4.75 -10.73 19.81
CA LYS A 215 5.27 -10.72 18.43
C LYS A 215 5.14 -12.10 17.76
N ARG A 216 5.34 -13.18 18.51
CA ARG A 216 5.18 -14.56 17.98
C ARG A 216 3.75 -14.93 17.63
N GLN A 217 2.77 -14.14 18.04
CA GLN A 217 1.37 -14.34 17.67
C GLN A 217 0.97 -13.60 16.40
N ILE A 218 1.93 -12.92 15.75
CA ILE A 218 1.71 -12.19 14.52
C ILE A 218 2.30 -12.99 13.36
N THR A 219 1.44 -13.48 12.48
CA THR A 219 1.83 -14.12 11.22
C THR A 219 1.80 -13.13 10.07
N TRP A 220 2.67 -13.35 9.09
CA TRP A 220 2.89 -12.43 7.99
C TRP A 220 2.92 -13.18 6.67
N HIS A 221 2.01 -12.83 5.76
CA HIS A 221 1.97 -13.41 4.42
C HIS A 221 2.00 -12.31 3.36
N ARG A 222 2.98 -12.39 2.46
CA ARG A 222 3.17 -11.46 1.35
C ARG A 222 2.96 -12.19 0.04
N TYR A 223 2.03 -11.70 -0.78
CA TYR A 223 1.66 -12.33 -2.04
C TYR A 223 2.13 -11.52 -3.25
N GLY A 224 2.23 -12.18 -4.41
CA GLY A 224 2.56 -11.57 -5.69
C GLY A 224 1.39 -10.82 -6.35
N CYS A 225 0.64 -10.04 -5.56
CA CYS A 225 -0.55 -9.30 -6.00
C CYS A 225 -0.48 -7.83 -5.59
N GLY A 226 -1.49 -7.06 -5.98
CA GLY A 226 -1.75 -5.71 -5.50
C GLY A 226 -2.63 -5.68 -4.25
N HIS A 227 -3.31 -4.55 -4.04
CA HIS A 227 -4.21 -4.29 -2.91
C HIS A 227 -5.40 -5.23 -2.85
N MET A 228 -5.97 -5.55 -4.01
CA MET A 228 -7.12 -6.44 -4.15
C MET A 228 -6.64 -7.87 -4.41
N ALA A 229 -6.10 -8.54 -3.39
CA ALA A 229 -5.52 -9.88 -3.49
C ALA A 229 -6.47 -10.92 -4.10
N TYR A 230 -7.77 -10.74 -3.90
CA TYR A 230 -8.83 -11.62 -4.40
C TYR A 230 -9.08 -11.52 -5.92
N THR A 231 -8.42 -10.60 -6.62
CA THR A 231 -8.48 -10.49 -8.10
C THR A 231 -7.47 -11.37 -8.81
N ASP A 232 -6.50 -11.91 -8.07
CA ASP A 232 -5.44 -12.80 -8.57
C ASP A 232 -5.73 -14.23 -8.07
N GLU A 233 -6.23 -15.09 -8.95
CA GLU A 233 -6.70 -16.42 -8.57
C GLU A 233 -5.64 -17.27 -7.85
N PRO A 234 -4.36 -17.33 -8.29
CA PRO A 234 -3.31 -18.02 -7.55
C PRO A 234 -3.12 -17.47 -6.14
N THR A 235 -3.15 -16.15 -5.98
CA THR A 235 -3.07 -15.49 -4.67
C THR A 235 -4.27 -15.80 -3.79
N LEU A 236 -5.48 -15.81 -4.36
CA LEU A 236 -6.70 -16.15 -3.63
C LEU A 236 -6.61 -17.57 -3.03
N HIS A 237 -6.12 -18.54 -3.79
CA HIS A 237 -5.91 -19.91 -3.31
C HIS A 237 -4.84 -19.98 -2.22
N ALA A 238 -3.71 -19.31 -2.39
CA ALA A 238 -2.66 -19.27 -1.39
C ALA A 238 -3.15 -18.61 -0.09
N MET A 239 -3.83 -17.47 -0.19
CA MET A 239 -4.42 -16.76 0.95
C MET A 239 -5.45 -17.61 1.70
N ALA A 240 -6.29 -18.36 0.96
CA ALA A 240 -7.26 -19.26 1.58
C ALA A 240 -6.58 -20.40 2.33
N ALA A 241 -5.49 -20.95 1.82
CA ALA A 241 -4.70 -21.99 2.48
C ALA A 241 -4.03 -21.46 3.77
N ASP A 242 -3.40 -20.29 3.71
CA ASP A 242 -2.75 -19.65 4.85
C ASP A 242 -3.77 -19.29 5.96
N LEU A 243 -4.93 -18.75 5.60
CA LEU A 243 -6.01 -18.48 6.54
C LEU A 243 -6.57 -19.76 7.17
N HIS A 244 -6.67 -20.84 6.39
CA HIS A 244 -7.12 -22.12 6.92
C HIS A 244 -6.14 -22.68 7.94
N GLU A 245 -4.84 -22.54 7.74
CA GLU A 245 -3.81 -22.90 8.71
C GLU A 245 -3.91 -22.01 9.95
N PHE A 246 -3.99 -20.69 9.77
CA PHE A 246 -4.12 -19.72 10.86
C PHE A 246 -5.30 -20.00 11.80
N TYR A 247 -6.44 -20.46 11.28
CA TYR A 247 -7.62 -20.79 12.09
C TYR A 247 -7.55 -22.18 12.75
N ARG A 248 -6.63 -23.03 12.31
CA ARG A 248 -6.44 -24.37 12.94
C ARG A 248 -5.50 -24.36 14.13
N GLU A 249 -4.58 -23.42 14.16
CA GLU A 249 -3.64 -23.24 15.27
C GLU A 249 -4.31 -22.54 16.48
#